data_5428bd0f451aa6847d955ba9d1ecfef4
#
_entry.id   5428bd0f451aa6847d955ba9d1ecfef4
#
_cell.length_a   1.000
_cell.length_b   1.000
_cell.length_c   1.000
_cell.angle_alpha   90.00
_cell.angle_beta   90.00
_cell.angle_gamma   90.00
#
_symmetry.space_group_name_H-M   'P 1'
#
loop_
_entity.id
_entity.type
_entity.pdbx_description
1 polymer ?
#
loop_
_entity_poly.entity_id
_entity_poly.type
_entity_poly.pdbx_seq_one_letter_code
_entity_poly.pdbx_strand_id
1 'polypeptide(L)'
;MPSIPSAVNKVVIAYVPALHAGYLAFFRKHQPAKILVLGKSFIDAFPRLNRDLRALDPTEVVLGLTSLGFDAVVLETSDVGIVVAQQNIVLPDEDVSRDFALKYLKGCSPTLENIFLRWDGLAPDKQKEVSPDRTISTDELDKEFMQKAIVESQKSADWWRQIGSVLVKDEKIMCGGHIRYFPSDLALDIFGTPRSNFDFGERPDVYISMHAEADVIAQAGKKGVILEGASVYSSTFPCINCAFLIARSGIAKLYYAQGYSNLDSEKVLRSAGVEIIFVHL
;
A
#
# COMPACT_ATOMS: atom_id res chain seq x y z
N MET A 1 19.61 -30.48 -5.83
CA MET A 1 19.44 -29.00 -5.87
C MET A 1 19.96 -28.52 -7.22
N PRO A 2 19.20 -27.80 -8.04
CA PRO A 2 19.74 -27.24 -9.26
C PRO A 2 20.76 -26.14 -8.89
N SER A 3 22.01 -26.34 -9.25
CA SER A 3 23.09 -25.39 -9.03
C SER A 3 22.89 -24.16 -9.90
N ILE A 4 23.00 -22.96 -9.33
CA ILE A 4 23.07 -21.71 -10.10
C ILE A 4 24.43 -21.73 -10.80
N PRO A 5 24.50 -21.74 -12.15
CA PRO A 5 25.79 -21.75 -12.85
C PRO A 5 26.52 -20.44 -12.61
N SER A 6 27.83 -20.50 -12.49
CA SER A 6 28.75 -19.40 -12.15
C SER A 6 28.91 -18.31 -13.24
N ALA A 7 28.12 -18.31 -14.31
CA ALA A 7 28.22 -17.36 -15.41
C ALA A 7 26.88 -17.02 -16.07
N VAL A 8 25.90 -16.56 -15.29
CA VAL A 8 24.70 -15.92 -15.87
C VAL A 8 24.95 -14.43 -15.93
N ASN A 9 25.03 -13.85 -17.13
CA ASN A 9 25.33 -12.43 -17.32
C ASN A 9 24.20 -11.50 -16.79
N LYS A 10 23.01 -12.02 -16.49
CA LYS A 10 21.87 -11.24 -16.03
C LYS A 10 20.94 -12.08 -15.17
N VAL A 11 20.52 -11.50 -14.06
CA VAL A 11 19.59 -12.12 -13.10
C VAL A 11 18.39 -11.20 -12.90
N VAL A 12 17.19 -11.76 -12.95
CA VAL A 12 15.95 -11.05 -12.62
C VAL A 12 15.41 -11.63 -11.32
N ILE A 13 15.21 -10.80 -10.31
CA ILE A 13 14.70 -11.23 -9.00
C ILE A 13 13.35 -10.61 -8.79
N ALA A 14 12.33 -11.41 -8.43
CA ALA A 14 10.99 -10.92 -8.19
C ALA A 14 10.24 -11.75 -7.15
N TYR A 15 9.37 -11.10 -6.39
CA TYR A 15 8.26 -11.76 -5.71
C TYR A 15 7.13 -11.95 -6.70
N VAL A 16 6.62 -13.15 -6.85
CA VAL A 16 5.60 -13.50 -7.84
C VAL A 16 4.42 -14.20 -7.15
N PRO A 17 3.46 -13.48 -6.60
CA PRO A 17 2.30 -14.10 -5.94
C PRO A 17 1.34 -14.77 -6.92
N ALA A 18 1.26 -14.26 -8.15
CA ALA A 18 0.41 -14.81 -9.18
C ALA A 18 1.07 -14.64 -10.56
N LEU A 19 1.11 -15.71 -11.34
CA LEU A 19 1.70 -15.66 -12.67
C LEU A 19 0.68 -15.11 -13.69
N HIS A 20 0.89 -13.87 -14.14
CA HIS A 20 0.03 -13.20 -15.11
C HIS A 20 0.84 -12.55 -16.25
N ALA A 21 0.12 -12.01 -17.24
CA ALA A 21 0.72 -11.45 -18.45
C ALA A 21 1.82 -10.40 -18.19
N GLY A 22 1.65 -9.56 -17.17
CA GLY A 22 2.63 -8.55 -16.78
C GLY A 22 3.98 -9.17 -16.38
N TYR A 23 3.97 -10.19 -15.50
CA TYR A 23 5.21 -10.90 -15.13
C TYR A 23 5.84 -11.58 -16.34
N LEU A 24 5.05 -12.22 -17.21
CA LEU A 24 5.58 -12.86 -18.41
C LEU A 24 6.22 -11.84 -19.36
N ALA A 25 5.60 -10.69 -19.56
CA ALA A 25 6.16 -9.61 -20.38
C ALA A 25 7.47 -9.07 -19.79
N PHE A 26 7.51 -8.84 -18.47
CA PHE A 26 8.70 -8.40 -17.75
C PHE A 26 9.83 -9.40 -17.91
N PHE A 27 9.58 -10.68 -17.67
CA PHE A 27 10.62 -11.71 -17.80
C PHE A 27 11.10 -11.88 -19.25
N ARG A 28 10.19 -11.82 -20.24
CA ARG A 28 10.58 -11.88 -21.68
C ARG A 28 11.47 -10.72 -22.09
N LYS A 29 11.19 -9.51 -21.63
CA LYS A 29 11.99 -8.31 -21.89
C LYS A 29 13.44 -8.49 -21.47
N HIS A 30 13.69 -9.26 -20.42
CA HIS A 30 15.02 -9.43 -19.85
C HIS A 30 15.78 -10.67 -20.33
N GLN A 31 15.19 -11.49 -21.21
CA GLN A 31 15.89 -12.66 -21.75
C GLN A 31 17.09 -12.28 -22.63
N PRO A 32 18.20 -13.06 -22.62
CA PRO A 32 18.42 -14.22 -21.75
C PRO A 32 18.78 -13.80 -20.31
N ALA A 33 18.09 -14.35 -19.33
CA ALA A 33 18.34 -14.10 -17.92
C ALA A 33 17.89 -15.30 -17.08
N LYS A 34 18.50 -15.48 -15.92
CA LYS A 34 18.00 -16.38 -14.89
C LYS A 34 16.99 -15.65 -14.01
N ILE A 35 15.84 -16.27 -13.78
CA ILE A 35 14.78 -15.73 -12.93
C ILE A 35 14.90 -16.35 -11.54
N LEU A 36 15.01 -15.51 -10.53
CA LEU A 36 15.03 -15.90 -9.13
C LEU A 36 13.72 -15.45 -8.49
N VAL A 37 12.86 -16.42 -8.21
CA VAL A 37 11.60 -16.18 -7.52
C VAL A 37 11.86 -16.17 -6.02
N LEU A 38 11.50 -15.08 -5.32
CA LEU A 38 11.68 -14.98 -3.87
C LEU A 38 10.86 -16.07 -3.16
N GLY A 39 11.56 -16.86 -2.34
CA GLY A 39 11.03 -18.00 -1.63
C GLY A 39 10.34 -17.64 -0.31
N LYS A 40 9.87 -18.66 0.39
CA LYS A 40 9.10 -18.50 1.64
C LYS A 40 9.86 -17.73 2.72
N SER A 41 11.16 -17.92 2.83
CA SER A 41 11.97 -17.23 3.82
C SER A 41 11.92 -15.70 3.71
N PHE A 42 11.70 -15.18 2.49
CA PHE A 42 11.49 -13.74 2.28
C PHE A 42 10.03 -13.34 2.48
N ILE A 43 9.09 -14.16 2.02
CA ILE A 43 7.65 -13.91 2.14
C ILE A 43 7.24 -13.83 3.62
N ASP A 44 7.72 -14.77 4.43
CA ASP A 44 7.41 -14.82 5.86
C ASP A 44 8.07 -13.67 6.65
N ALA A 45 9.21 -13.20 6.18
CA ALA A 45 9.91 -12.07 6.80
C ALA A 45 9.36 -10.69 6.42
N PHE A 46 8.60 -10.58 5.32
CA PHE A 46 8.01 -9.32 4.89
C PHE A 46 6.58 -9.20 5.44
N PRO A 47 6.24 -8.07 6.09
CA PRO A 47 4.94 -7.93 6.73
C PRO A 47 3.77 -8.19 5.77
N ARG A 48 2.89 -9.12 6.13
CA ARG A 48 1.59 -9.38 5.50
C ARG A 48 1.58 -10.08 4.14
N LEU A 49 2.71 -10.36 3.50
CA LEU A 49 2.71 -11.13 2.25
C LEU A 49 2.07 -12.52 2.42
N ASN A 50 2.25 -13.14 3.58
CA ASN A 50 1.67 -14.44 3.91
C ASN A 50 0.12 -14.44 4.04
N ARG A 51 -0.53 -13.28 3.94
CA ARG A 51 -2.00 -13.15 3.98
C ARG A 51 -2.66 -13.20 2.61
N ASP A 52 -1.91 -13.12 1.52
CA ASP A 52 -2.48 -13.22 0.17
C ASP A 52 -2.85 -14.66 -0.14
N LEU A 53 -4.13 -15.01 0.07
CA LEU A 53 -4.67 -16.36 -0.19
C LEU A 53 -4.62 -16.76 -1.67
N ARG A 54 -4.32 -15.84 -2.58
CA ARG A 54 -4.14 -16.10 -4.01
C ARG A 54 -2.69 -16.41 -4.36
N ALA A 55 -1.77 -16.15 -3.43
CA ALA A 55 -0.35 -16.34 -3.68
C ALA A 55 -0.05 -17.82 -3.91
N LEU A 56 0.52 -18.11 -5.06
CA LEU A 56 1.05 -19.42 -5.39
C LEU A 56 2.29 -19.71 -4.54
N ASP A 57 2.51 -20.98 -4.25
CA ASP A 57 3.79 -21.41 -3.70
C ASP A 57 4.92 -21.05 -4.69
N PRO A 58 6.06 -20.49 -4.24
CA PRO A 58 7.17 -20.16 -5.12
C PRO A 58 7.65 -21.30 -6.01
N THR A 59 7.52 -22.56 -5.54
CA THR A 59 7.86 -23.74 -6.34
C THR A 59 6.89 -23.98 -7.48
N GLU A 60 5.59 -23.68 -7.29
CA GLU A 60 4.58 -23.76 -8.34
C GLU A 60 4.81 -22.66 -9.39
N VAL A 61 5.19 -21.46 -8.95
CA VAL A 61 5.57 -20.36 -9.87
C VAL A 61 6.75 -20.77 -10.74
N VAL A 62 7.80 -21.32 -10.13
CA VAL A 62 8.99 -21.80 -10.87
C VAL A 62 8.63 -22.90 -11.86
N LEU A 63 7.77 -23.86 -11.45
CA LEU A 63 7.28 -24.90 -12.34
C LEU A 63 6.56 -24.31 -13.56
N GLY A 64 5.67 -23.33 -13.34
CA GLY A 64 4.96 -22.62 -14.39
C GLY A 64 5.92 -21.88 -15.34
N LEU A 65 6.86 -21.12 -14.79
CA LEU A 65 7.86 -20.39 -15.57
C LEU A 65 8.74 -21.33 -16.40
N THR A 66 9.20 -22.42 -15.82
CA THR A 66 10.03 -23.43 -16.52
C THR A 66 9.25 -24.09 -17.65
N SER A 67 7.97 -24.40 -17.43
CA SER A 67 7.07 -24.94 -18.48
C SER A 67 6.88 -23.97 -19.65
N LEU A 68 7.03 -22.66 -19.40
CA LEU A 68 6.96 -21.60 -20.42
C LEU A 68 8.34 -21.30 -21.07
N GLY A 69 9.38 -22.07 -20.74
CA GLY A 69 10.71 -21.96 -21.34
C GLY A 69 11.65 -20.96 -20.65
N PHE A 70 11.31 -20.50 -19.44
CA PHE A 70 12.22 -19.64 -18.67
C PHE A 70 13.18 -20.46 -17.81
N ASP A 71 14.41 -20.00 -17.64
CA ASP A 71 15.35 -20.51 -16.64
C ASP A 71 15.00 -19.88 -15.28
N ALA A 72 14.23 -20.57 -14.45
CA ALA A 72 13.74 -20.07 -13.18
C ALA A 72 14.06 -21.01 -12.02
N VAL A 73 14.38 -20.44 -10.86
CA VAL A 73 14.58 -21.17 -9.59
C VAL A 73 14.02 -20.35 -8.42
N VAL A 74 13.69 -21.04 -7.32
CA VAL A 74 13.37 -20.37 -6.06
C VAL A 74 14.66 -19.89 -5.42
N LEU A 75 14.66 -18.67 -4.91
CA LEU A 75 15.74 -18.08 -4.12
C LEU A 75 15.32 -18.07 -2.65
N GLU A 76 16.08 -18.73 -1.79
CA GLU A 76 15.92 -18.64 -0.35
C GLU A 76 17.04 -17.79 0.28
N THR A 77 16.86 -17.37 1.53
CA THR A 77 17.84 -16.51 2.23
C THR A 77 19.20 -17.17 2.35
N SER A 78 19.27 -18.49 2.42
CA SER A 78 20.54 -19.27 2.43
C SER A 78 21.37 -19.11 1.18
N ASP A 79 20.74 -18.76 0.05
CA ASP A 79 21.37 -18.75 -1.28
C ASP A 79 21.71 -17.35 -1.77
N VAL A 80 21.41 -16.32 -0.97
CA VAL A 80 21.64 -14.91 -1.32
C VAL A 80 23.10 -14.61 -1.62
N GLY A 81 24.04 -15.27 -0.94
CA GLY A 81 25.46 -15.08 -1.20
C GLY A 81 25.88 -15.30 -2.66
N ILE A 82 25.17 -16.17 -3.38
CA ILE A 82 25.41 -16.46 -4.80
C ILE A 82 24.92 -15.29 -5.69
N VAL A 83 23.84 -14.61 -5.25
CA VAL A 83 23.25 -13.48 -5.99
C VAL A 83 24.13 -12.24 -5.91
N VAL A 84 24.74 -11.98 -4.76
CA VAL A 84 25.63 -10.81 -4.54
C VAL A 84 26.83 -10.84 -5.48
N ALA A 85 27.25 -12.02 -5.93
CA ALA A 85 28.34 -12.17 -6.89
C ALA A 85 27.96 -11.83 -8.35
N GLN A 86 26.68 -11.56 -8.65
CA GLN A 86 26.20 -11.25 -10.00
C GLN A 86 26.38 -9.77 -10.32
N GLN A 87 26.78 -9.46 -11.55
CA GLN A 87 27.05 -8.07 -11.97
C GLN A 87 25.84 -7.33 -12.52
N ASN A 88 24.81 -8.05 -13.00
CA ASN A 88 23.65 -7.45 -13.64
C ASN A 88 22.35 -7.99 -13.02
N ILE A 89 21.88 -7.29 -11.99
CA ILE A 89 20.69 -7.65 -11.24
C ILE A 89 19.57 -6.67 -11.58
N VAL A 90 18.41 -7.20 -11.95
CA VAL A 90 17.19 -6.43 -12.25
C VAL A 90 16.08 -6.86 -11.31
N LEU A 91 15.38 -5.88 -10.73
CA LEU A 91 14.19 -6.09 -9.90
C LEU A 91 13.07 -5.17 -10.38
N PRO A 92 11.79 -5.55 -10.24
CA PRO A 92 10.70 -4.59 -10.35
C PRO A 92 10.80 -3.55 -9.21
N ASP A 93 10.50 -2.27 -9.50
CA ASP A 93 10.53 -1.21 -8.49
C ASP A 93 9.25 -1.26 -7.64
N GLU A 94 9.24 -2.15 -6.67
CA GLU A 94 8.16 -2.38 -5.71
C GLU A 94 8.70 -2.58 -4.28
N ASP A 95 7.80 -2.52 -3.28
CA ASP A 95 8.15 -2.55 -1.85
C ASP A 95 9.02 -3.76 -1.47
N VAL A 96 8.63 -4.98 -1.87
CA VAL A 96 9.37 -6.21 -1.55
C VAL A 96 10.76 -6.20 -2.19
N SER A 97 10.85 -5.76 -3.43
CA SER A 97 12.11 -5.69 -4.18
C SER A 97 13.06 -4.65 -3.59
N ARG A 98 12.54 -3.50 -3.17
CA ARG A 98 13.35 -2.47 -2.49
C ARG A 98 13.85 -2.94 -1.13
N ASP A 99 12.99 -3.59 -0.34
CA ASP A 99 13.38 -4.17 0.96
C ASP A 99 14.46 -5.25 0.78
N PHE A 100 14.28 -6.14 -0.19
CA PHE A 100 15.28 -7.15 -0.55
C PHE A 100 16.62 -6.51 -0.93
N ALA A 101 16.61 -5.50 -1.81
CA ALA A 101 17.82 -4.82 -2.25
C ALA A 101 18.54 -4.13 -1.06
N LEU A 102 17.81 -3.44 -0.19
CA LEU A 102 18.37 -2.77 0.99
C LEU A 102 18.99 -3.75 1.99
N LYS A 103 18.39 -4.90 2.18
CA LYS A 103 18.86 -5.89 3.17
C LYS A 103 20.00 -6.74 2.65
N TYR A 104 19.90 -7.20 1.41
CA TYR A 104 20.73 -8.30 0.91
C TYR A 104 21.68 -7.91 -0.23
N LEU A 105 21.44 -6.81 -0.95
CA LEU A 105 22.28 -6.37 -2.07
C LEU A 105 23.18 -5.18 -1.70
N LYS A 106 23.61 -5.09 -0.45
CA LYS A 106 24.52 -4.04 0.01
C LYS A 106 25.84 -4.11 -0.77
N GLY A 107 26.22 -3.00 -1.41
CA GLY A 107 27.42 -2.93 -2.25
C GLY A 107 27.22 -3.35 -3.72
N CYS A 108 26.01 -3.81 -4.08
CA CYS A 108 25.58 -4.01 -5.47
C CYS A 108 24.83 -2.78 -5.96
N SER A 109 24.76 -2.62 -7.29
CA SER A 109 23.96 -1.57 -7.93
C SER A 109 22.86 -2.22 -8.78
N PRO A 110 21.79 -2.77 -8.16
CA PRO A 110 20.72 -3.39 -8.91
C PRO A 110 19.93 -2.34 -9.68
N THR A 111 19.42 -2.71 -10.85
CA THR A 111 18.46 -1.90 -11.59
C THR A 111 17.06 -2.14 -11.05
N LEU A 112 16.42 -1.11 -10.50
CA LEU A 112 15.00 -1.13 -10.17
C LEU A 112 14.21 -0.62 -11.38
N GLU A 113 13.41 -1.47 -11.98
CA GLU A 113 12.61 -1.12 -13.15
C GLU A 113 11.21 -0.70 -12.73
N ASN A 114 10.80 0.51 -13.12
CA ASN A 114 9.45 0.99 -12.88
C ASN A 114 8.47 0.24 -13.79
N ILE A 115 7.79 -0.76 -13.21
CA ILE A 115 6.76 -1.55 -13.87
C ILE A 115 5.70 -1.93 -12.84
N PHE A 116 4.44 -1.90 -13.25
CA PHE A 116 3.34 -2.34 -12.40
C PHE A 116 3.10 -3.85 -12.59
N LEU A 117 3.53 -4.64 -11.63
CA LEU A 117 3.31 -6.10 -11.60
C LEU A 117 2.32 -6.50 -10.51
N ARG A 118 2.35 -5.80 -9.41
CA ARG A 118 1.44 -5.95 -8.29
C ARG A 118 1.29 -4.62 -7.56
N TRP A 119 0.34 -4.54 -6.68
CA TRP A 119 0.14 -3.36 -5.86
C TRP A 119 1.29 -3.19 -4.86
N ASP A 120 1.96 -2.07 -4.94
CA ASP A 120 3.04 -1.68 -4.01
C ASP A 120 2.43 -0.93 -2.83
N GLY A 121 2.53 -1.50 -1.62
CA GLY A 121 1.98 -0.92 -0.39
C GLY A 121 2.63 0.42 0.00
N LEU A 122 3.86 0.68 -0.48
CA LEU A 122 4.59 1.91 -0.17
C LEU A 122 4.51 2.96 -1.30
N ALA A 123 4.07 2.58 -2.51
CA ALA A 123 3.94 3.53 -3.62
C ALA A 123 2.93 4.66 -3.35
N PRO A 124 1.80 4.41 -2.66
CA PRO A 124 0.88 5.47 -2.25
C PRO A 124 1.45 6.42 -1.20
N ASP A 125 2.46 5.98 -0.45
CA ASP A 125 3.07 6.71 0.67
C ASP A 125 4.28 7.56 0.26
N LYS A 126 4.53 7.76 -1.03
CA LYS A 126 5.46 8.82 -1.48
C LYS A 126 4.88 10.16 -1.03
N GLN A 127 5.19 10.51 0.21
CA GLN A 127 4.75 11.74 0.84
C GLN A 127 5.24 12.93 0.00
N LYS A 128 4.32 13.79 -0.41
CA LYS A 128 4.70 15.15 -0.74
C LYS A 128 4.96 15.87 0.58
N GLU A 129 6.08 16.57 0.65
CA GLU A 129 6.39 17.44 1.78
C GLU A 129 5.19 18.33 2.11
N VAL A 130 4.94 18.50 3.41
CA VAL A 130 3.90 19.42 3.88
C VAL A 130 4.28 20.82 3.42
N SER A 131 3.37 21.51 2.71
CA SER A 131 3.59 22.89 2.29
C SER A 131 3.83 23.78 3.53
N PRO A 132 4.79 24.70 3.52
CA PRO A 132 5.03 25.62 4.63
C PRO A 132 3.82 26.53 4.95
N ASP A 133 2.85 26.63 4.03
CA ASP A 133 1.62 27.42 4.21
C ASP A 133 0.50 26.68 4.97
N ARG A 134 0.78 25.47 5.48
CA ARG A 134 -0.23 24.66 6.20
C ARG A 134 -0.17 24.90 7.71
N THR A 135 -1.35 24.94 8.34
CA THR A 135 -1.45 24.92 9.79
C THR A 135 -0.90 23.61 10.33
N ILE A 136 0.07 23.72 11.25
CA ILE A 136 0.70 22.57 11.90
C ILE A 136 0.28 22.58 13.37
N SER A 137 -0.28 21.46 13.83
CA SER A 137 -0.56 21.27 15.25
C SER A 137 0.56 20.45 15.90
N THR A 138 1.00 20.94 17.07
CA THR A 138 1.88 20.24 18.01
C THR A 138 1.19 20.00 19.34
N ASP A 139 -0.12 20.27 19.40
CA ASP A 139 -0.95 20.09 20.58
C ASP A 139 -1.02 18.62 20.99
N GLU A 140 -0.87 18.34 22.27
CA GLU A 140 -0.84 16.96 22.79
C GLU A 140 -2.20 16.26 22.64
N LEU A 141 -3.32 16.98 22.74
CA LEU A 141 -4.66 16.42 22.52
C LEU A 141 -4.87 16.03 21.06
N ASP A 142 -4.41 16.87 20.13
CA ASP A 142 -4.45 16.56 18.68
C ASP A 142 -3.59 15.32 18.36
N LYS A 143 -2.42 15.21 19.00
CA LYS A 143 -1.57 14.01 18.88
C LYS A 143 -2.25 12.77 19.44
N GLU A 144 -2.91 12.89 20.60
CA GLU A 144 -3.66 11.77 21.17
C GLU A 144 -4.76 11.28 20.23
N PHE A 145 -5.58 12.18 19.70
CA PHE A 145 -6.62 11.80 18.73
C PHE A 145 -6.04 11.22 17.45
N MET A 146 -4.95 11.78 16.94
CA MET A 146 -4.25 11.23 15.77
C MET A 146 -3.69 9.83 16.05
N GLN A 147 -3.13 9.61 17.25
CA GLN A 147 -2.67 8.27 17.64
C GLN A 147 -3.82 7.27 17.70
N LYS A 148 -5.04 7.68 18.14
CA LYS A 148 -6.23 6.81 18.06
C LYS A 148 -6.62 6.49 16.62
N ALA A 149 -6.53 7.46 15.70
CA ALA A 149 -6.77 7.20 14.28
C ALA A 149 -5.74 6.19 13.70
N ILE A 150 -4.47 6.29 14.09
CA ILE A 150 -3.43 5.34 13.70
C ILE A 150 -3.72 3.94 14.28
N VAL A 151 -4.16 3.84 15.53
CA VAL A 151 -4.57 2.55 16.11
C VAL A 151 -5.77 1.96 15.38
N GLU A 152 -6.75 2.79 14.99
CA GLU A 152 -7.87 2.33 14.17
C GLU A 152 -7.39 1.78 12.82
N SER A 153 -6.38 2.39 12.20
CA SER A 153 -5.86 1.91 10.91
C SER A 153 -5.36 0.46 10.96
N GLN A 154 -4.81 0.04 12.10
CA GLN A 154 -4.27 -1.31 12.29
C GLN A 154 -5.35 -2.41 12.26
N LYS A 155 -6.62 -2.04 12.41
CA LYS A 155 -7.76 -2.97 12.32
C LYS A 155 -8.14 -3.29 10.87
N SER A 156 -7.65 -2.50 9.90
CA SER A 156 -7.96 -2.72 8.49
C SER A 156 -7.40 -4.04 7.99
N ALA A 157 -8.21 -4.78 7.25
CA ALA A 157 -7.78 -5.95 6.50
C ALA A 157 -6.96 -5.58 5.24
N ASP A 158 -6.96 -4.31 4.84
CA ASP A 158 -6.16 -3.83 3.73
C ASP A 158 -4.67 -3.95 4.06
N TRP A 159 -3.99 -4.82 3.37
CA TRP A 159 -2.57 -5.09 3.59
C TRP A 159 -1.65 -4.22 2.72
N TRP A 160 -2.22 -3.46 1.78
CA TRP A 160 -1.48 -2.45 1.01
C TRP A 160 -1.50 -1.10 1.70
N ARG A 161 -2.68 -0.72 2.23
CA ARG A 161 -2.89 0.62 2.74
C ARG A 161 -3.82 0.62 3.94
N GLN A 162 -3.25 0.80 5.13
CA GLN A 162 -4.01 0.90 6.35
C GLN A 162 -4.25 2.36 6.68
N ILE A 163 -5.50 2.79 6.54
CA ILE A 163 -5.95 4.13 6.92
C ILE A 163 -7.00 3.98 8.00
N GLY A 164 -6.86 4.79 9.06
CA GLY A 164 -7.83 4.92 10.13
C GLY A 164 -8.22 6.36 10.33
N SER A 165 -9.43 6.55 10.81
CA SER A 165 -9.96 7.87 11.16
C SER A 165 -10.73 7.81 12.47
N VAL A 166 -10.75 8.94 13.20
CA VAL A 166 -11.65 9.15 14.33
C VAL A 166 -12.43 10.45 14.14
N LEU A 167 -13.72 10.41 14.50
CA LEU A 167 -14.58 11.57 14.57
C LEU A 167 -14.59 12.10 15.99
N VAL A 168 -14.28 13.37 16.15
CA VAL A 168 -14.20 14.05 17.45
C VAL A 168 -15.20 15.20 17.47
N LYS A 169 -15.97 15.31 18.55
CA LYS A 169 -16.83 16.44 18.83
C LYS A 169 -16.78 16.77 20.33
N ASP A 170 -16.68 18.05 20.66
CA ASP A 170 -16.57 18.51 22.04
C ASP A 170 -15.48 17.75 22.82
N GLU A 171 -14.30 17.62 22.19
CA GLU A 171 -13.13 16.90 22.72
C GLU A 171 -13.38 15.41 23.05
N LYS A 172 -14.42 14.81 22.47
CA LYS A 172 -14.76 13.41 22.67
C LYS A 172 -14.76 12.64 21.35
N ILE A 173 -14.19 11.45 21.37
CA ILE A 173 -14.28 10.53 20.24
C ILE A 173 -15.68 9.96 20.16
N MET A 174 -16.38 10.25 19.08
CA MET A 174 -17.75 9.77 18.81
C MET A 174 -17.74 8.40 18.14
N CYS A 175 -16.81 8.18 17.21
CA CYS A 175 -16.58 6.88 16.56
C CYS A 175 -15.18 6.85 15.93
N GLY A 176 -14.69 5.62 15.74
CA GLY A 176 -13.50 5.30 14.96
C GLY A 176 -13.86 4.44 13.76
N GLY A 177 -13.10 4.57 12.69
CA GLY A 177 -13.28 3.82 11.46
C GLY A 177 -11.95 3.54 10.78
N HIS A 178 -11.96 2.54 9.92
CA HIS A 178 -10.80 2.13 9.13
C HIS A 178 -11.26 1.66 7.75
N ILE A 179 -10.32 1.46 6.83
CA ILE A 179 -10.67 0.89 5.53
C ILE A 179 -11.31 -0.48 5.73
N ARG A 180 -12.54 -0.64 5.22
CA ARG A 180 -13.32 -1.89 5.26
C ARG A 180 -13.61 -2.39 3.87
N TYR A 181 -13.75 -3.70 3.75
CA TYR A 181 -14.14 -4.35 2.52
C TYR A 181 -15.55 -4.94 2.62
N PHE A 182 -16.27 -4.93 1.51
CA PHE A 182 -17.64 -5.45 1.42
C PHE A 182 -17.72 -6.59 0.39
N PRO A 183 -18.56 -7.62 0.62
CA PRO A 183 -19.48 -7.77 1.76
C PRO A 183 -18.81 -8.15 3.09
N SER A 184 -17.54 -8.45 3.10
CA SER A 184 -16.74 -8.84 4.26
C SER A 184 -15.29 -8.41 4.06
N ASP A 185 -14.56 -8.13 5.14
CA ASP A 185 -13.13 -7.84 5.10
C ASP A 185 -12.30 -9.00 4.50
N LEU A 186 -12.80 -10.23 4.56
CA LEU A 186 -12.19 -11.38 3.89
C LEU A 186 -12.32 -11.36 2.36
N ALA A 187 -13.19 -10.52 1.81
CA ALA A 187 -13.37 -10.42 0.37
C ALA A 187 -12.08 -10.05 -0.36
N LEU A 188 -11.26 -9.21 0.27
CA LEU A 188 -9.96 -8.84 -0.27
C LEU A 188 -9.01 -10.05 -0.41
N ASP A 189 -8.95 -10.89 0.61
CA ASP A 189 -8.05 -12.05 0.65
C ASP A 189 -8.52 -13.16 -0.29
N ILE A 190 -9.83 -13.35 -0.43
CA ILE A 190 -10.40 -14.43 -1.24
C ILE A 190 -10.45 -14.06 -2.73
N PHE A 191 -10.92 -12.85 -3.05
CA PHE A 191 -11.23 -12.45 -4.43
C PHE A 191 -10.23 -11.45 -5.00
N GLY A 192 -9.35 -10.90 -4.19
CA GLY A 192 -8.54 -9.74 -4.54
C GLY A 192 -9.39 -8.47 -4.68
N THR A 193 -8.75 -7.39 -5.09
CA THR A 193 -9.47 -6.15 -5.37
C THR A 193 -9.53 -5.88 -6.87
N PRO A 194 -10.71 -5.60 -7.44
CA PRO A 194 -10.83 -5.17 -8.84
C PRO A 194 -9.98 -3.93 -9.15
N ARG A 195 -9.71 -3.10 -8.15
CA ARG A 195 -8.88 -1.91 -8.26
C ARG A 195 -7.48 -2.18 -8.78
N SER A 196 -6.91 -3.36 -8.52
CA SER A 196 -5.57 -3.73 -9.01
C SER A 196 -5.46 -3.82 -10.53
N ASN A 197 -6.60 -3.83 -11.24
CA ASN A 197 -6.65 -3.89 -12.70
C ASN A 197 -6.72 -2.50 -13.37
N PHE A 198 -6.77 -1.42 -12.58
CA PHE A 198 -6.99 -0.06 -13.07
C PHE A 198 -5.97 0.90 -12.47
N ASP A 199 -5.68 1.98 -13.20
CA ASP A 199 -4.86 3.07 -12.69
C ASP A 199 -5.63 3.86 -11.61
N PHE A 200 -4.89 4.63 -10.82
CA PHE A 200 -5.48 5.42 -9.76
C PHE A 200 -6.51 6.42 -10.30
N GLY A 201 -7.72 6.40 -9.72
CA GLY A 201 -8.82 7.25 -10.13
C GLY A 201 -9.69 6.69 -11.26
N GLU A 202 -9.26 5.59 -11.91
CA GLU A 202 -10.09 4.88 -12.88
C GLU A 202 -11.11 3.99 -12.19
N ARG A 203 -12.28 3.88 -12.79
CA ARG A 203 -13.35 2.96 -12.40
C ARG A 203 -13.63 2.92 -10.89
N PRO A 204 -13.94 4.04 -10.24
CA PRO A 204 -14.30 4.07 -8.81
C PRO A 204 -15.54 3.23 -8.48
N ASP A 205 -16.35 2.92 -9.49
CA ASP A 205 -17.55 2.09 -9.42
C ASP A 205 -17.26 0.60 -9.11
N VAL A 206 -16.03 0.14 -9.34
CA VAL A 206 -15.64 -1.26 -9.04
C VAL A 206 -14.91 -1.42 -7.71
N TYR A 207 -14.75 -0.35 -6.94
CA TYR A 207 -14.12 -0.43 -5.62
C TYR A 207 -15.04 -1.11 -4.62
N ILE A 208 -14.52 -2.09 -3.91
CA ILE A 208 -15.24 -2.84 -2.87
C ILE A 208 -14.85 -2.39 -1.45
N SER A 209 -14.04 -1.35 -1.34
CA SER A 209 -13.57 -0.80 -0.07
C SER A 209 -14.29 0.50 0.30
N MET A 210 -14.69 0.61 1.56
CA MET A 210 -15.12 1.86 2.17
C MET A 210 -13.91 2.50 2.88
N HIS A 211 -13.65 3.77 2.60
CA HIS A 211 -12.55 4.49 3.23
C HIS A 211 -12.88 4.85 4.69
N ALA A 212 -11.84 5.03 5.50
CA ALA A 212 -11.97 5.28 6.93
C ALA A 212 -12.80 6.53 7.26
N GLU A 213 -12.63 7.60 6.49
CA GLU A 213 -13.37 8.84 6.64
C GLU A 213 -14.87 8.65 6.31
N ALA A 214 -15.14 7.90 5.26
CA ALA A 214 -16.51 7.55 4.88
C ALA A 214 -17.19 6.66 5.97
N ASP A 215 -16.43 5.73 6.54
CA ASP A 215 -16.91 4.85 7.61
C ASP A 215 -17.30 5.65 8.86
N VAL A 216 -16.46 6.60 9.33
CA VAL A 216 -16.83 7.42 10.51
C VAL A 216 -18.03 8.32 10.25
N ILE A 217 -18.18 8.87 9.04
CA ILE A 217 -19.36 9.67 8.68
C ILE A 217 -20.61 8.79 8.66
N ALA A 218 -20.55 7.60 8.07
CA ALA A 218 -21.65 6.65 8.04
C ALA A 218 -22.05 6.17 9.45
N GLN A 219 -21.05 5.88 10.30
CA GLN A 219 -21.30 5.51 11.69
C GLN A 219 -21.95 6.65 12.50
N ALA A 220 -21.52 7.89 12.27
CA ALA A 220 -22.13 9.07 12.89
C ALA A 220 -23.62 9.18 12.50
N GLY A 221 -23.92 9.05 11.21
CA GLY A 221 -25.30 9.03 10.73
C GLY A 221 -26.13 7.92 11.38
N LYS A 222 -25.61 6.70 11.47
CA LYS A 222 -26.26 5.58 12.14
C LYS A 222 -26.53 5.83 13.64
N LYS A 223 -25.63 6.55 14.31
CA LYS A 223 -25.72 6.87 15.75
C LYS A 223 -26.49 8.16 16.03
N GLY A 224 -26.94 8.89 15.01
CA GLY A 224 -27.60 10.18 15.18
C GLY A 224 -26.67 11.29 15.69
N VAL A 225 -25.37 11.18 15.43
CA VAL A 225 -24.38 12.20 15.80
C VAL A 225 -24.44 13.35 14.81
N ILE A 226 -24.65 14.57 15.31
CA ILE A 226 -24.63 15.80 14.49
C ILE A 226 -23.17 16.14 14.17
N LEU A 227 -22.84 16.17 12.88
CA LEU A 227 -21.49 16.41 12.40
C LEU A 227 -21.11 17.90 12.33
N GLU A 228 -22.08 18.80 12.41
CA GLU A 228 -21.82 20.24 12.38
C GLU A 228 -20.83 20.65 13.47
N GLY A 229 -19.74 21.28 13.07
CA GLY A 229 -18.66 21.72 13.96
C GLY A 229 -17.73 20.61 14.47
N ALA A 230 -17.93 19.36 14.05
CA ALA A 230 -17.05 18.25 14.43
C ALA A 230 -15.68 18.34 13.74
N SER A 231 -14.73 17.54 14.24
CA SER A 231 -13.40 17.35 13.67
C SER A 231 -13.19 15.91 13.25
N VAL A 232 -12.52 15.70 12.12
CA VAL A 232 -12.05 14.38 11.68
C VAL A 232 -10.52 14.34 11.77
N TYR A 233 -9.99 13.31 12.44
CA TYR A 233 -8.58 12.97 12.44
C TYR A 233 -8.40 11.75 11.54
N SER A 234 -7.61 11.87 10.48
CA SER A 234 -7.31 10.78 9.55
C SER A 234 -5.80 10.55 9.49
N SER A 235 -5.38 9.30 9.60
CA SER A 235 -3.94 8.96 9.56
C SER A 235 -3.26 9.40 8.25
N THR A 236 -4.05 9.56 7.17
CA THR A 236 -3.57 10.00 5.84
C THR A 236 -4.53 11.06 5.29
N PHE A 237 -4.02 12.01 4.51
CA PHE A 237 -4.85 13.03 3.86
C PHE A 237 -5.94 12.39 2.97
N PRO A 238 -7.21 12.81 3.06
CA PRO A 238 -8.33 12.17 2.39
C PRO A 238 -8.25 12.26 0.86
N CYS A 239 -8.74 11.24 0.18
CA CYS A 239 -8.94 11.27 -1.26
C CYS A 239 -10.09 12.22 -1.64
N ILE A 240 -10.24 12.50 -2.94
CA ILE A 240 -11.26 13.45 -3.46
C ILE A 240 -12.68 13.06 -3.03
N ASN A 241 -13.05 11.78 -3.07
CA ASN A 241 -14.37 11.31 -2.67
C ASN A 241 -14.64 11.53 -1.17
N CYS A 242 -13.66 11.24 -0.31
CA CYS A 242 -13.76 11.51 1.12
C CYS A 242 -13.80 13.01 1.41
N ALA A 243 -13.03 13.81 0.65
CA ALA A 243 -13.09 15.28 0.76
C ALA A 243 -14.48 15.84 0.44
N PHE A 244 -15.18 15.29 -0.57
CA PHE A 244 -16.58 15.67 -0.82
C PHE A 244 -17.50 15.35 0.33
N LEU A 245 -17.36 14.16 0.94
CA LEU A 245 -18.17 13.76 2.10
C LEU A 245 -17.92 14.69 3.30
N ILE A 246 -16.65 14.96 3.61
CA ILE A 246 -16.26 15.87 4.70
C ILE A 246 -16.82 17.26 4.45
N ALA A 247 -16.62 17.81 3.24
CA ALA A 247 -17.06 19.15 2.85
C ALA A 247 -18.60 19.33 2.94
N ARG A 248 -19.36 18.25 2.77
CA ARG A 248 -20.84 18.29 2.76
C ARG A 248 -21.48 17.83 4.08
N SER A 249 -20.70 17.38 5.04
CA SER A 249 -21.20 16.80 6.30
C SER A 249 -21.33 17.81 7.46
N GLY A 250 -20.82 19.05 7.31
CA GLY A 250 -20.75 20.05 8.39
C GLY A 250 -19.51 19.90 9.28
N ILE A 251 -18.59 19.01 8.97
CA ILE A 251 -17.31 18.88 9.66
C ILE A 251 -16.50 20.19 9.44
N ALA A 252 -16.03 20.78 10.55
CA ALA A 252 -15.32 22.06 10.51
C ALA A 252 -13.81 21.92 10.34
N LYS A 253 -13.23 20.81 10.82
CA LYS A 253 -11.77 20.63 10.82
C LYS A 253 -11.37 19.21 10.36
N LEU A 254 -10.32 19.17 9.55
CA LEU A 254 -9.63 17.95 9.15
C LEU A 254 -8.21 17.99 9.69
N TYR A 255 -7.87 17.00 10.51
CA TYR A 255 -6.51 16.74 10.96
C TYR A 255 -5.94 15.53 10.22
N TYR A 256 -4.67 15.58 9.83
CA TYR A 256 -3.99 14.47 9.16
C TYR A 256 -2.51 14.39 9.54
N ALA A 257 -1.92 13.19 9.46
CA ALA A 257 -0.52 12.97 9.81
C ALA A 257 0.36 12.61 8.62
N GLN A 258 -0.22 12.04 7.55
CA GLN A 258 0.53 11.64 6.35
C GLN A 258 -0.05 12.32 5.11
N GLY A 259 0.84 12.76 4.22
CA GLY A 259 0.45 13.37 2.96
C GLY A 259 -0.13 12.39 1.95
N TYR A 260 -0.93 12.90 1.02
CA TYR A 260 -1.45 12.16 -0.13
C TYR A 260 -1.11 12.90 -1.43
N SER A 261 -1.01 12.16 -2.53
CA SER A 261 -0.54 12.70 -3.81
C SER A 261 -1.57 13.58 -4.55
N ASN A 262 -2.83 13.59 -4.13
CA ASN A 262 -3.89 14.29 -4.85
C ASN A 262 -4.26 15.61 -4.16
N LEU A 263 -3.77 16.73 -4.71
CA LEU A 263 -4.00 18.07 -4.19
C LEU A 263 -5.41 18.64 -4.47
N ASP A 264 -6.22 17.97 -5.31
CA ASP A 264 -7.58 18.47 -5.62
C ASP A 264 -8.51 18.38 -4.41
N SER A 265 -8.27 17.41 -3.51
CA SER A 265 -9.01 17.27 -2.27
C SER A 265 -8.88 18.50 -1.37
N GLU A 266 -7.71 19.13 -1.32
CA GLU A 266 -7.46 20.35 -0.54
C GLU A 266 -8.35 21.50 -1.01
N LYS A 267 -8.46 21.70 -2.35
CA LYS A 267 -9.31 22.75 -2.91
C LYS A 267 -10.78 22.58 -2.52
N VAL A 268 -11.28 21.33 -2.55
CA VAL A 268 -12.65 21.00 -2.15
C VAL A 268 -12.90 21.36 -0.68
N LEU A 269 -12.02 20.91 0.21
CA LEU A 269 -12.14 21.17 1.65
C LEU A 269 -12.09 22.67 1.96
N ARG A 270 -11.11 23.39 1.41
CA ARG A 270 -10.98 24.85 1.59
C ARG A 270 -12.18 25.62 1.07
N SER A 271 -12.73 25.23 -0.08
CA SER A 271 -13.91 25.89 -0.66
C SER A 271 -15.17 25.71 0.20
N ALA A 272 -15.22 24.66 1.02
CA ALA A 272 -16.29 24.40 1.98
C ALA A 272 -16.03 25.01 3.36
N GLY A 273 -14.91 25.73 3.55
CA GLY A 273 -14.55 26.31 4.84
C GLY A 273 -13.98 25.32 5.87
N VAL A 274 -13.60 24.12 5.43
CA VAL A 274 -12.98 23.12 6.32
C VAL A 274 -11.53 23.53 6.59
N GLU A 275 -11.19 23.69 7.86
CA GLU A 275 -9.81 23.95 8.30
C GLU A 275 -8.98 22.67 8.16
N ILE A 276 -7.80 22.79 7.53
CA ILE A 276 -6.91 21.67 7.26
C ILE A 276 -5.65 21.81 8.11
N ILE A 277 -5.42 20.81 8.97
CA ILE A 277 -4.37 20.86 10.00
C ILE A 277 -3.49 19.61 9.89
N PHE A 278 -2.18 19.81 9.74
CA PHE A 278 -1.20 18.73 9.82
C PHE A 278 -0.82 18.50 11.28
N VAL A 279 -0.89 17.27 11.76
CA VAL A 279 -0.44 16.89 13.10
C VAL A 279 0.98 16.34 13.02
N HIS A 280 1.90 17.04 13.67
CA HIS A 280 3.28 16.60 13.80
C HIS A 280 3.41 15.67 15.01
N LEU A 281 3.62 14.36 14.76
CA LEU A 281 3.75 13.31 15.76
C LEU A 281 5.19 13.20 16.30
#